data_5fc85739e2f60d8f60899b3d14bd45aa
#
_entry.id   5fc85739e2f60d8f60899b3d14bd45aa
#
_cell.length_a   1.000
_cell.length_b   1.000
_cell.length_c   1.000
_cell.angle_alpha   90.00
_cell.angle_beta   90.00
_cell.angle_gamma   90.00
#
_symmetry.space_group_name_H-M   'P 1'
#
loop_
_entity.id
_entity.type
_entity.pdbx_description
1 polymer ?
#
loop_
_entity_poly.entity_id
_entity_poly.type
_entity_poly.pdbx_seq_one_letter_code
_entity_poly.pdbx_strand_id
1 'polypeptide(L)'
;MNYNHTHMGVVLATAFAVALLFNSCESKNQSELLGVDTGLFPQGVAKNFKLYYNEFKKAPSELIAVKDTTSLSAILEAKLSEDYQQFSFPFRIFPEGLHLTLIDDQKQHTYIDADYGKLYVVTSMIDLRGHVVIKLPDGSTLETDQLYWDRKNDWVFTDHNFRYTNIEENSVMHGKGMDFKRDFTYFNAHKTYGTMRIKE
;
A
#
# COMPACT_ATOMS: atom_id res chain seq x y z
N MET A 1 -38.69 52.25 -45.44
CA MET A 1 -39.05 51.28 -44.42
C MET A 1 -38.29 49.95 -44.66
N ASN A 2 -36.96 49.94 -44.46
CA ASN A 2 -36.09 48.79 -44.74
C ASN A 2 -35.04 48.55 -43.62
N TYR A 3 -35.47 48.71 -42.35
CA TYR A 3 -34.49 48.62 -41.24
C TYR A 3 -34.56 47.28 -40.48
N ASN A 4 -35.53 46.39 -40.74
CA ASN A 4 -35.74 45.19 -39.93
C ASN A 4 -35.06 43.90 -40.48
N HIS A 5 -34.61 43.88 -41.76
CA HIS A 5 -34.04 42.66 -42.34
C HIS A 5 -32.56 42.48 -42.02
N THR A 6 -31.80 43.55 -41.82
CA THR A 6 -30.38 43.49 -41.50
C THR A 6 -30.12 43.06 -40.08
N HIS A 7 -30.95 43.48 -39.11
CA HIS A 7 -30.81 43.07 -37.72
C HIS A 7 -31.14 41.60 -37.50
N MET A 8 -32.17 41.08 -38.24
CA MET A 8 -32.54 39.65 -38.12
C MET A 8 -31.48 38.73 -38.70
N GLY A 9 -30.78 39.14 -39.76
CA GLY A 9 -29.68 38.38 -40.33
C GLY A 9 -28.42 38.33 -39.42
N VAL A 10 -28.11 39.45 -38.75
CA VAL A 10 -26.99 39.50 -37.81
C VAL A 10 -27.28 38.67 -36.55
N VAL A 11 -28.51 38.72 -36.01
CA VAL A 11 -28.91 37.93 -34.84
C VAL A 11 -28.89 36.42 -35.15
N LEU A 12 -29.35 36.02 -36.35
CA LEU A 12 -29.30 34.62 -36.79
C LEU A 12 -27.84 34.14 -36.99
N ALA A 13 -26.99 34.97 -37.57
CA ALA A 13 -25.57 34.62 -37.77
C ALA A 13 -24.80 34.51 -36.47
N THR A 14 -25.07 35.37 -35.49
CA THR A 14 -24.44 35.27 -34.13
C THR A 14 -24.96 34.08 -33.34
N ALA A 15 -26.22 33.72 -33.44
CA ALA A 15 -26.82 32.55 -32.81
C ALA A 15 -26.21 31.25 -33.39
N PHE A 16 -25.94 31.20 -34.70
CA PHE A 16 -25.32 30.05 -35.35
C PHE A 16 -23.83 29.92 -35.00
N ALA A 17 -23.12 31.03 -34.86
CA ALA A 17 -21.70 31.05 -34.46
C ALA A 17 -21.52 30.60 -33.00
N VAL A 18 -22.44 30.95 -32.07
CA VAL A 18 -22.45 30.53 -30.71
C VAL A 18 -22.76 29.02 -30.56
N ALA A 19 -23.70 28.50 -31.40
CA ALA A 19 -24.03 27.07 -31.39
C ALA A 19 -22.83 26.17 -31.86
N LEU A 20 -21.94 26.69 -32.69
CA LEU A 20 -20.74 25.97 -33.11
C LEU A 20 -19.65 25.89 -32.03
N LEU A 21 -19.66 26.77 -31.02
CA LEU A 21 -18.73 26.77 -29.91
C LEU A 21 -19.06 25.72 -28.82
N PHE A 22 -20.29 25.18 -28.82
CA PHE A 22 -20.71 24.13 -27.88
C PHE A 22 -20.52 22.71 -28.42
N ASN A 23 -19.99 22.54 -29.63
CA ASN A 23 -19.45 21.26 -30.05
C ASN A 23 -18.04 21.07 -29.44
N SER A 24 -17.96 21.18 -28.10
CA SER A 24 -16.82 20.73 -27.33
C SER A 24 -16.63 19.25 -27.62
N CYS A 25 -15.50 18.91 -28.19
CA CYS A 25 -15.01 17.58 -28.43
C CYS A 25 -15.36 16.70 -27.23
N GLU A 26 -16.33 15.83 -27.41
CA GLU A 26 -16.39 14.61 -26.62
C GLU A 26 -15.11 13.86 -26.96
N SER A 27 -14.14 13.90 -26.07
CA SER A 27 -12.94 13.04 -26.19
C SER A 27 -13.43 11.61 -26.01
N LYS A 28 -13.88 10.99 -27.11
CA LYS A 28 -14.00 9.53 -27.15
C LYS A 28 -12.66 8.99 -26.78
N ASN A 29 -12.61 8.29 -25.64
CA ASN A 29 -11.43 7.61 -25.18
C ASN A 29 -10.87 6.84 -26.38
N GLN A 30 -9.64 7.14 -26.77
CA GLN A 30 -8.97 6.53 -27.92
C GLN A 30 -8.91 4.99 -27.85
N SER A 31 -9.08 4.43 -26.64
CA SER A 31 -9.20 3.02 -26.35
C SER A 31 -10.48 2.36 -26.91
N GLU A 32 -11.59 3.11 -27.00
CA GLU A 32 -12.86 2.60 -27.54
C GLU A 32 -12.82 2.47 -29.08
N LEU A 33 -12.04 3.32 -29.74
CA LEU A 33 -11.86 3.30 -31.19
C LEU A 33 -10.98 2.16 -31.69
N LEU A 34 -10.12 1.61 -30.83
CA LEU A 34 -9.16 0.56 -31.19
C LEU A 34 -9.63 -0.84 -30.81
N GLY A 35 -10.84 -0.98 -30.17
CA GLY A 35 -11.31 -2.27 -29.68
C GLY A 35 -10.35 -2.94 -28.69
N VAL A 36 -9.44 -2.14 -28.10
CA VAL A 36 -8.52 -2.63 -27.08
C VAL A 36 -9.36 -2.82 -25.82
N ASP A 37 -9.49 -4.06 -25.39
CA ASP A 37 -10.05 -4.39 -24.08
C ASP A 37 -9.27 -3.57 -23.04
N THR A 38 -9.95 -2.61 -22.40
CA THR A 38 -9.37 -1.80 -21.32
C THR A 38 -9.27 -2.63 -20.05
N GLY A 39 -8.87 -3.89 -20.18
CA GLY A 39 -8.53 -4.76 -19.07
C GLY A 39 -7.57 -4.06 -18.12
N LEU A 40 -7.55 -4.52 -16.89
CA LEU A 40 -6.65 -4.03 -15.84
C LEU A 40 -5.18 -4.32 -16.21
N PHE A 41 -4.61 -3.55 -17.13
CA PHE A 41 -3.20 -3.68 -17.49
C PHE A 41 -2.35 -2.81 -16.55
N PRO A 42 -1.24 -3.34 -16.01
CA PRO A 42 -0.30 -2.55 -15.23
C PRO A 42 0.38 -1.49 -16.12
N GLN A 43 0.55 -0.29 -15.60
CA GLN A 43 1.32 0.77 -16.22
C GLN A 43 2.83 0.49 -16.21
N GLY A 44 3.28 -0.24 -15.20
CA GLY A 44 4.66 -0.67 -15.04
C GLY A 44 4.76 -2.08 -14.48
N VAL A 45 5.75 -2.82 -14.95
CA VAL A 45 6.07 -4.18 -14.47
C VAL A 45 7.55 -4.26 -14.16
N ALA A 46 7.90 -4.72 -12.95
CA ALA A 46 9.27 -4.97 -12.55
C ALA A 46 9.42 -6.45 -12.14
N LYS A 47 10.50 -7.08 -12.63
CA LYS A 47 10.84 -8.48 -12.30
C LYS A 47 12.10 -8.53 -11.45
N ASN A 48 12.14 -9.49 -10.52
CA ASN A 48 13.25 -9.65 -9.57
C ASN A 48 13.59 -8.31 -8.87
N PHE A 49 12.55 -7.74 -8.31
CA PHE A 49 12.54 -6.39 -7.76
C PHE A 49 13.10 -6.40 -6.34
N LYS A 50 13.97 -5.42 -6.06
CA LYS A 50 14.50 -5.15 -4.73
C LYS A 50 14.51 -3.66 -4.45
N LEU A 51 13.85 -3.23 -3.40
CA LEU A 51 13.69 -1.84 -3.02
C LEU A 51 14.20 -1.62 -1.60
N TYR A 52 15.02 -0.58 -1.42
CA TYR A 52 15.57 -0.16 -0.15
C TYR A 52 14.85 1.10 0.31
N TYR A 53 14.23 1.05 1.49
CA TYR A 53 13.59 2.19 2.13
C TYR A 53 14.54 2.79 3.17
N ASN A 54 14.82 4.09 3.00
CA ASN A 54 15.60 4.85 3.96
C ASN A 54 14.70 5.86 4.66
N GLU A 55 14.78 5.95 5.97
CA GLU A 55 14.13 6.96 6.77
C GLU A 55 15.09 8.11 7.10
N PHE A 56 14.58 9.34 7.01
CA PHE A 56 15.32 10.52 7.45
C PHE A 56 15.12 10.69 8.94
N LYS A 57 16.19 10.56 9.70
CA LYS A 57 16.21 10.90 11.13
C LYS A 57 16.64 12.35 11.27
N LYS A 58 15.71 13.22 11.72
CA LYS A 58 16.07 14.57 12.17
C LYS A 58 16.94 14.44 13.41
N ALA A 59 18.11 15.07 13.39
CA ALA A 59 18.90 15.22 14.60
C ALA A 59 18.06 15.93 15.69
N PRO A 60 18.10 15.48 16.97
CA PRO A 60 17.50 16.21 18.05
C PRO A 60 18.16 17.60 18.12
N SER A 61 17.35 18.65 18.04
CA SER A 61 17.68 20.04 17.74
C SER A 61 18.70 20.68 18.66
N GLU A 62 19.35 21.70 18.13
CA GLU A 62 19.66 23.05 18.59
C GLU A 62 21.08 23.38 19.01
N LEU A 63 22.02 22.50 19.23
CA LEU A 63 23.33 22.94 19.73
C LEU A 63 24.59 22.46 19.00
N ILE A 64 24.51 21.53 18.08
CA ILE A 64 25.67 21.07 17.31
C ILE A 64 25.19 20.71 15.89
N ALA A 65 25.96 21.05 14.85
CA ALA A 65 25.72 20.66 13.46
C ALA A 65 25.77 19.14 13.31
N VAL A 66 24.75 18.44 13.81
CA VAL A 66 24.55 17.00 13.58
C VAL A 66 23.87 16.89 12.23
N LYS A 67 24.62 16.33 11.28
CA LYS A 67 24.18 16.06 9.92
C LYS A 67 22.95 15.14 9.96
N ASP A 68 21.87 15.53 9.28
CA ASP A 68 20.73 14.65 9.02
C ASP A 68 21.24 13.32 8.46
N THR A 69 20.89 12.24 9.13
CA THR A 69 21.33 10.89 8.72
C THR A 69 20.15 10.11 8.16
N THR A 70 20.38 9.48 7.01
CA THR A 70 19.46 8.46 6.49
C THR A 70 19.84 7.11 7.07
N SER A 71 18.86 6.36 7.56
CA SER A 71 19.05 4.97 7.95
C SER A 71 18.14 4.06 7.15
N LEU A 72 18.68 2.92 6.71
CA LEU A 72 17.89 1.88 6.07
C LEU A 72 16.88 1.32 7.09
N SER A 73 15.58 1.40 6.77
CA SER A 73 14.48 0.98 7.64
C SER A 73 13.76 -0.26 7.12
N ALA A 74 13.79 -0.49 5.80
CA ALA A 74 13.19 -1.69 5.23
C ALA A 74 13.80 -2.08 3.88
N ILE A 75 13.72 -3.38 3.56
CA ILE A 75 14.07 -3.94 2.25
C ILE A 75 12.87 -4.76 1.78
N LEU A 76 12.36 -4.46 0.58
CA LEU A 76 11.29 -5.22 -0.07
C LEU A 76 11.86 -5.97 -1.27
N GLU A 77 11.63 -7.27 -1.32
CA GLU A 77 12.03 -8.16 -2.42
C GLU A 77 10.80 -8.87 -2.97
N ALA A 78 10.64 -8.90 -4.29
CA ALA A 78 9.56 -9.60 -4.96
C ALA A 78 9.98 -10.09 -6.34
N LYS A 79 9.48 -11.25 -6.77
CA LYS A 79 9.73 -11.78 -8.11
C LYS A 79 9.06 -10.95 -9.20
N LEU A 80 7.85 -10.46 -8.90
CA LEU A 80 7.05 -9.64 -9.80
C LEU A 80 6.40 -8.49 -9.03
N SER A 81 6.46 -7.29 -9.61
CA SER A 81 5.75 -6.10 -9.14
C SER A 81 5.02 -5.47 -10.30
N GLU A 82 3.73 -5.21 -10.14
CA GLU A 82 2.86 -4.59 -11.12
C GLU A 82 2.28 -3.29 -10.56
N ASP A 83 2.41 -2.21 -11.32
CA ASP A 83 2.03 -0.86 -10.90
C ASP A 83 0.79 -0.38 -11.66
N TYR A 84 -0.21 0.10 -10.93
CA TYR A 84 -1.51 0.54 -11.42
C TYR A 84 -1.77 1.98 -11.01
N GLN A 85 -0.88 2.90 -11.42
CA GLN A 85 -0.94 4.33 -11.09
C GLN A 85 -2.05 5.09 -11.84
N GLN A 86 -2.54 4.54 -12.95
CA GLN A 86 -3.56 5.17 -13.81
C GLN A 86 -4.96 5.19 -13.19
N PHE A 87 -5.21 4.45 -12.11
CA PHE A 87 -6.51 4.41 -11.46
C PHE A 87 -6.70 5.58 -10.49
N SER A 88 -7.96 5.98 -10.28
CA SER A 88 -8.33 7.02 -9.30
C SER A 88 -7.88 6.68 -7.87
N PHE A 89 -7.73 5.40 -7.58
CA PHE A 89 -7.15 4.88 -6.35
C PHE A 89 -5.94 4.00 -6.68
N PRO A 90 -4.76 4.59 -6.87
CA PRO A 90 -3.58 3.89 -7.34
C PRO A 90 -3.08 2.84 -6.36
N PHE A 91 -2.61 1.73 -6.90
CA PHE A 91 -2.09 0.62 -6.12
C PHE A 91 -0.95 -0.09 -6.87
N ARG A 92 -0.19 -0.88 -6.12
CA ARG A 92 0.83 -1.79 -6.63
C ARG A 92 0.58 -3.17 -6.07
N ILE A 93 0.73 -4.21 -6.88
CA ILE A 93 0.60 -5.60 -6.44
C ILE A 93 1.91 -6.36 -6.61
N PHE A 94 2.03 -7.41 -5.79
CA PHE A 94 3.10 -8.40 -5.81
C PHE A 94 2.45 -9.78 -5.95
N PRO A 95 2.06 -10.19 -7.18
CA PRO A 95 1.20 -11.36 -7.40
C PRO A 95 1.90 -12.69 -7.17
N GLU A 96 3.24 -12.71 -7.17
CA GLU A 96 4.06 -13.90 -6.92
C GLU A 96 4.70 -13.88 -5.52
N GLY A 97 4.08 -13.14 -4.58
CA GLY A 97 4.57 -12.99 -3.22
C GLY A 97 5.64 -11.91 -3.05
N LEU A 98 5.99 -11.70 -1.80
CA LEU A 98 7.04 -10.77 -1.40
C LEU A 98 7.72 -11.22 -0.12
N HIS A 99 8.95 -10.76 0.03
CA HIS A 99 9.74 -10.81 1.27
C HIS A 99 10.05 -9.39 1.71
N LEU A 100 9.73 -9.06 2.95
CA LEU A 100 9.99 -7.75 3.54
C LEU A 100 10.88 -7.93 4.77
N THR A 101 12.01 -7.23 4.79
CA THR A 101 12.87 -7.10 5.97
C THR A 101 12.65 -5.72 6.57
N LEU A 102 12.18 -5.66 7.79
CA LEU A 102 12.11 -4.42 8.58
C LEU A 102 13.35 -4.33 9.47
N ILE A 103 13.92 -3.14 9.58
CA ILE A 103 15.13 -2.89 10.36
C ILE A 103 14.79 -1.79 11.36
N ASP A 104 14.86 -2.10 12.64
CA ASP A 104 14.60 -1.14 13.71
C ASP A 104 15.82 -0.25 14.03
N ASP A 105 15.67 0.62 15.02
CA ASP A 105 16.72 1.53 15.48
C ASP A 105 17.91 0.81 16.14
N GLN A 106 17.67 -0.39 16.67
CA GLN A 106 18.67 -1.25 17.29
C GLN A 106 19.36 -2.18 16.27
N LYS A 107 19.01 -2.03 14.96
CA LYS A 107 19.48 -2.87 13.87
C LYS A 107 19.01 -4.32 13.97
N GLN A 108 17.92 -4.56 14.69
CA GLN A 108 17.28 -5.86 14.71
C GLN A 108 16.39 -6.03 13.47
N HIS A 109 16.21 -7.26 13.02
CA HIS A 109 15.50 -7.56 11.79
C HIS A 109 14.21 -8.33 12.09
N THR A 110 13.11 -7.82 11.56
CA THR A 110 11.83 -8.53 11.46
C THR A 110 11.62 -8.92 10.00
N TYR A 111 11.33 -10.19 9.75
CA TYR A 111 11.08 -10.70 8.40
C TYR A 111 9.60 -10.98 8.21
N ILE A 112 9.07 -10.61 7.06
CA ILE A 112 7.66 -10.84 6.68
C ILE A 112 7.64 -11.49 5.31
N ASP A 113 7.04 -12.66 5.22
CA ASP A 113 6.79 -13.40 3.98
C ASP A 113 5.29 -13.47 3.72
N ALA A 114 4.87 -13.35 2.45
CA ALA A 114 3.49 -13.54 2.03
C ALA A 114 3.43 -14.01 0.56
N ASP A 115 2.41 -14.79 0.21
CA ASP A 115 2.22 -15.28 -1.16
C ASP A 115 1.71 -14.18 -2.10
N TYR A 116 1.09 -13.15 -1.56
CA TYR A 116 0.55 -12.01 -2.30
C TYR A 116 0.64 -10.74 -1.45
N GLY A 117 0.91 -9.61 -2.10
CA GLY A 117 0.86 -8.30 -1.48
C GLY A 117 0.20 -7.24 -2.35
N LYS A 118 -0.49 -6.30 -1.72
CA LYS A 118 -1.06 -5.12 -2.37
C LYS A 118 -0.79 -3.87 -1.55
N LEU A 119 -0.10 -2.92 -2.15
CA LEU A 119 0.16 -1.60 -1.58
C LEU A 119 -0.81 -0.58 -2.16
N TYR A 120 -1.64 0.01 -1.33
CA TYR A 120 -2.48 1.16 -1.66
C TYR A 120 -1.67 2.46 -1.48
N VAL A 121 -1.32 3.10 -2.60
CA VAL A 121 -0.35 4.22 -2.61
C VAL A 121 -0.83 5.42 -1.79
N VAL A 122 -2.11 5.80 -1.93
CA VAL A 122 -2.68 6.99 -1.27
C VAL A 122 -2.76 6.84 0.24
N THR A 123 -3.21 5.69 0.71
CA THR A 123 -3.38 5.41 2.15
C THR A 123 -2.13 4.87 2.81
N SER A 124 -1.14 4.42 2.03
CA SER A 124 0.04 3.69 2.51
C SER A 124 -0.29 2.38 3.24
N MET A 125 -1.49 1.83 2.98
CA MET A 125 -1.92 0.55 3.51
C MET A 125 -1.31 -0.58 2.69
N ILE A 126 -0.79 -1.61 3.35
CA ILE A 126 -0.37 -2.87 2.73
C ILE A 126 -1.35 -3.95 3.15
N ASP A 127 -1.84 -4.73 2.17
CA ASP A 127 -2.65 -5.93 2.36
C ASP A 127 -1.80 -7.14 1.92
N LEU A 128 -1.46 -8.00 2.88
CA LEU A 128 -0.69 -9.23 2.68
C LEU A 128 -1.63 -10.43 2.77
N ARG A 129 -1.48 -11.38 1.86
CA ARG A 129 -2.36 -12.56 1.79
C ARG A 129 -1.60 -13.82 1.46
N GLY A 130 -2.13 -14.93 1.95
CA GLY A 130 -1.62 -16.27 1.75
C GLY A 130 -0.33 -16.52 2.54
N HIS A 131 -0.36 -17.48 3.45
CA HIS A 131 0.79 -17.92 4.26
C HIS A 131 1.63 -16.74 4.80
N VAL A 132 0.95 -15.74 5.38
CA VAL A 132 1.66 -14.59 5.96
C VAL A 132 2.41 -15.06 7.20
N VAL A 133 3.74 -14.95 7.17
CA VAL A 133 4.61 -15.34 8.27
C VAL A 133 5.48 -14.15 8.68
N ILE A 134 5.39 -13.76 9.95
CA ILE A 134 6.27 -12.76 10.55
C ILE A 134 7.25 -13.47 11.47
N LYS A 135 8.54 -13.22 11.30
CA LYS A 135 9.61 -13.70 12.19
C LYS A 135 10.21 -12.52 12.91
N LEU A 136 10.11 -12.53 14.23
CA LEU A 136 10.61 -11.48 15.10
C LEU A 136 12.08 -11.66 15.42
N PRO A 137 12.77 -10.62 15.91
CA PRO A 137 14.18 -10.69 16.29
C PRO A 137 14.50 -11.71 17.39
N ASP A 138 13.55 -11.94 18.30
CA ASP A 138 13.67 -12.95 19.38
C ASP A 138 13.41 -14.39 18.91
N GLY A 139 13.18 -14.58 17.60
CA GLY A 139 12.84 -15.86 16.99
C GLY A 139 11.38 -16.25 17.09
N SER A 140 10.53 -15.46 17.76
CA SER A 140 9.08 -15.68 17.79
C SER A 140 8.49 -15.55 16.39
N THR A 141 7.40 -16.27 16.11
CA THR A 141 6.72 -16.25 14.82
C THR A 141 5.23 -15.97 14.95
N LEU A 142 4.72 -15.20 14.01
CA LEU A 142 3.28 -15.00 13.82
C LEU A 142 2.89 -15.49 12.43
N GLU A 143 1.89 -16.36 12.36
CA GLU A 143 1.36 -16.94 11.13
C GLU A 143 -0.13 -16.59 10.99
N THR A 144 -0.56 -16.15 9.81
CA THR A 144 -1.96 -15.86 9.48
C THR A 144 -2.19 -15.93 7.98
N ASP A 145 -3.46 -16.01 7.53
CA ASP A 145 -3.79 -16.01 6.10
C ASP A 145 -3.88 -14.62 5.49
N GLN A 146 -4.07 -13.60 6.31
CA GLN A 146 -4.13 -12.21 5.86
C GLN A 146 -3.68 -11.27 6.97
N LEU A 147 -3.00 -10.17 6.55
CA LEU A 147 -2.54 -9.12 7.44
C LEU A 147 -2.64 -7.77 6.74
N TYR A 148 -3.14 -6.77 7.44
CA TYR A 148 -3.10 -5.37 7.02
C TYR A 148 -2.04 -4.62 7.81
N TRP A 149 -1.26 -3.79 7.12
CA TRP A 149 -0.30 -2.88 7.74
C TRP A 149 -0.55 -1.46 7.28
N ASP A 150 -0.99 -0.62 8.22
CA ASP A 150 -1.04 0.83 8.07
C ASP A 150 0.35 1.41 8.37
N ARG A 151 1.12 1.63 7.31
CA ARG A 151 2.49 2.16 7.41
C ARG A 151 2.54 3.59 7.97
N LYS A 152 1.45 4.35 7.79
CA LYS A 152 1.38 5.74 8.21
C LYS A 152 1.22 5.88 9.72
N ASN A 153 0.51 4.93 10.33
CA ASN A 153 0.24 4.91 11.76
C ASN A 153 1.04 3.82 12.50
N ASP A 154 1.92 3.08 11.80
CA ASP A 154 2.67 1.93 12.32
C ASP A 154 1.79 0.87 13.00
N TRP A 155 0.58 0.67 12.44
CA TRP A 155 -0.43 -0.23 12.97
C TRP A 155 -0.63 -1.44 12.09
N VAL A 156 -0.61 -2.63 12.69
CA VAL A 156 -0.78 -3.92 12.00
C VAL A 156 -1.98 -4.63 12.58
N PHE A 157 -2.83 -5.22 11.73
CA PHE A 157 -4.02 -5.92 12.20
C PHE A 157 -4.48 -7.03 11.25
N THR A 158 -5.21 -7.99 11.80
CA THR A 158 -5.90 -9.05 11.05
C THR A 158 -7.21 -9.43 11.73
N ASP A 159 -8.22 -9.79 10.94
CA ASP A 159 -9.46 -10.43 11.41
C ASP A 159 -9.44 -11.96 11.23
N HIS A 160 -8.37 -12.48 10.65
CA HIS A 160 -8.20 -13.90 10.38
C HIS A 160 -7.72 -14.67 11.60
N ASN A 161 -7.72 -16.00 11.48
CA ASN A 161 -7.08 -16.86 12.46
C ASN A 161 -5.57 -16.61 12.44
N PHE A 162 -4.96 -16.67 13.58
CA PHE A 162 -3.53 -16.55 13.74
C PHE A 162 -2.95 -17.60 14.66
N ARG A 163 -1.67 -17.86 14.49
CA ARG A 163 -0.84 -18.66 15.39
C ARG A 163 0.40 -17.83 15.76
N TYR A 164 0.59 -17.58 17.03
CA TYR A 164 1.78 -16.96 17.57
C TYR A 164 2.57 -17.99 18.36
N THR A 165 3.86 -18.12 18.05
CA THR A 165 4.78 -19.05 18.73
C THR A 165 5.92 -18.24 19.34
N ASN A 166 6.08 -18.31 20.65
CA ASN A 166 7.20 -17.74 21.37
C ASN A 166 8.16 -18.87 21.75
N ILE A 167 9.38 -18.81 21.23
CA ILE A 167 10.38 -19.87 21.41
C ILE A 167 10.98 -19.81 22.81
N GLU A 168 11.26 -18.62 23.33
CA GLU A 168 11.88 -18.43 24.65
C GLU A 168 10.98 -18.94 25.77
N GLU A 169 9.68 -18.66 25.67
CA GLU A 169 8.67 -19.10 26.66
C GLU A 169 8.13 -20.52 26.39
N ASN A 170 8.52 -21.10 25.24
CA ASN A 170 7.95 -22.37 24.76
C ASN A 170 6.42 -22.35 24.80
N SER A 171 5.81 -21.27 24.31
CA SER A 171 4.37 -21.04 24.32
C SER A 171 3.84 -20.93 22.88
N VAL A 172 2.61 -21.40 22.70
CA VAL A 172 1.86 -21.27 21.45
C VAL A 172 0.47 -20.71 21.78
N MET A 173 0.15 -19.61 21.12
CA MET A 173 -1.15 -18.97 21.20
C MET A 173 -1.83 -19.03 19.83
N HIS A 174 -3.09 -19.46 19.82
CA HIS A 174 -3.95 -19.37 18.66
C HIS A 174 -5.07 -18.36 18.95
N GLY A 175 -5.58 -17.75 17.92
CA GLY A 175 -6.71 -16.84 18.07
C GLY A 175 -7.32 -16.44 16.74
N LYS A 176 -8.32 -15.56 16.83
CA LYS A 176 -8.93 -14.92 15.68
C LYS A 176 -9.03 -13.43 15.96
N GLY A 177 -8.44 -12.65 15.04
CA GLY A 177 -8.34 -11.21 15.17
C GLY A 177 -7.24 -10.77 16.14
N MET A 178 -6.39 -9.89 15.66
CA MET A 178 -5.36 -9.25 16.47
C MET A 178 -4.98 -7.91 15.86
N ASP A 179 -4.46 -7.03 16.71
CA ASP A 179 -3.87 -5.77 16.32
C ASP A 179 -2.64 -5.46 17.17
N PHE A 180 -1.63 -4.87 16.57
CA PHE A 180 -0.36 -4.57 17.22
C PHE A 180 0.37 -3.42 16.53
N LYS A 181 1.29 -2.78 17.24
CA LYS A 181 2.24 -1.86 16.65
C LYS A 181 3.38 -2.60 15.94
N ARG A 182 3.91 -2.02 14.87
CA ARG A 182 5.01 -2.59 14.09
C ARG A 182 6.21 -3.03 14.95
N ASP A 183 6.48 -2.31 16.03
CA ASP A 183 7.58 -2.56 16.97
C ASP A 183 7.21 -3.53 18.11
N PHE A 184 5.99 -4.10 18.07
CA PHE A 184 5.44 -5.00 19.10
C PHE A 184 5.37 -4.42 20.52
N THR A 185 5.55 -3.11 20.70
CA THR A 185 5.36 -2.45 22.01
C THR A 185 3.91 -2.50 22.51
N TYR A 186 2.96 -2.71 21.59
CA TYR A 186 1.57 -2.96 21.88
C TYR A 186 1.11 -4.19 21.09
N PHE A 187 0.42 -5.10 21.74
CA PHE A 187 -0.12 -6.32 21.16
C PHE A 187 -1.47 -6.63 21.80
N ASN A 188 -2.51 -6.80 21.01
CA ASN A 188 -3.85 -7.12 21.44
C ASN A 188 -4.44 -8.26 20.60
N ALA A 189 -4.69 -9.40 21.20
CA ALA A 189 -5.30 -10.56 20.57
C ALA A 189 -6.75 -10.72 21.04
N HIS A 190 -7.69 -10.83 20.09
CA HIS A 190 -9.12 -10.67 20.40
C HIS A 190 -9.76 -11.94 20.97
N LYS A 191 -9.62 -13.07 20.26
CA LYS A 191 -10.19 -14.37 20.69
C LYS A 191 -9.06 -15.39 20.72
N THR A 192 -8.57 -15.71 21.90
CA THR A 192 -7.37 -16.52 22.06
C THR A 192 -7.64 -17.83 22.80
N TYR A 193 -6.87 -18.84 22.42
CA TYR A 193 -6.73 -20.12 23.10
C TYR A 193 -5.31 -20.65 22.85
N GLY A 194 -4.78 -21.45 23.77
CA GLY A 194 -3.42 -21.98 23.58
C GLY A 194 -2.83 -22.52 24.86
N THR A 195 -1.54 -22.81 24.78
CA THR A 195 -0.73 -23.31 25.87
C THR A 195 0.32 -22.28 26.24
N MET A 196 0.35 -21.88 27.50
CA MET A 196 1.36 -20.97 28.05
C MET A 196 2.09 -21.71 29.18
N ARG A 197 3.40 -21.62 29.21
CA ARG A 197 4.19 -22.12 30.36
C ARG A 197 4.34 -20.97 31.35
N ILE A 198 3.82 -21.15 32.56
CA ILE A 198 4.05 -20.22 33.66
C ILE A 198 5.37 -20.60 34.31
N LYS A 199 6.35 -19.69 34.36
CA LYS A 199 7.55 -19.85 35.17
C LYS A 199 7.16 -19.46 36.59
N GLU A 200 7.31 -20.40 37.55
CA GLU A 200 7.22 -20.14 39.01
C GLU A 200 8.48 -19.40 39.47
#